data_11f033308eae1642062b5016480dd22c
#
_entry.id   11f033308eae1642062b5016480dd22c
#
_cell.length_a   1.000
_cell.length_b   1.000
_cell.length_c   1.000
_cell.angle_alpha   90.00
_cell.angle_beta   90.00
_cell.angle_gamma   90.00
#
_symmetry.space_group_name_H-M   'P 1'
#
loop_
_entity.id
_entity.type
_entity.pdbx_description
1 polymer ?
#
loop_
_entity_poly.entity_id
_entity_poly.type
_entity_poly.pdbx_seq_one_letter_code
_entity_poly.pdbx_strand_id
1 'polypeptide(L)'
;TNSSPNSNNPKVDPPSSLQSYSKFDFIPGEKVIAIEDFSQDAVGDFPAKWNTNGNGEIVTIDGQQGKWLKFGPESIIYPEFVNGLPENFTVEFNLACSNEFSFYSSPFHILIAQMGVILKEYPKWDRFGAKKNGIELGMHPQGAGGSVGYKKYKVFDGLGDVLIENDAVSPGFTEQKNI
;
A
#
# COMPACT_ATOMS: atom_id res chain seq x y z
N THR A 1 64.53 12.07 -1.39
CA THR A 1 63.46 11.60 -2.29
C THR A 1 62.32 11.04 -1.45
N ASN A 2 61.33 11.90 -1.22
CA ASN A 2 60.11 11.54 -0.51
C ASN A 2 59.04 11.05 -1.52
N SER A 3 58.64 9.81 -1.41
CA SER A 3 57.54 9.26 -2.14
C SER A 3 56.32 9.18 -1.20
N SER A 4 55.30 9.99 -1.45
CA SER A 4 53.99 9.92 -0.78
C SER A 4 53.16 8.77 -1.38
N PRO A 5 52.44 8.00 -0.59
CA PRO A 5 51.57 6.97 -1.11
C PRO A 5 50.23 7.62 -1.61
N ASN A 6 49.94 7.30 -2.84
CA ASN A 6 48.70 7.67 -3.52
C ASN A 6 47.52 6.82 -2.98
N SER A 7 46.65 7.37 -2.17
CA SER A 7 45.45 6.69 -1.71
C SER A 7 44.33 6.92 -2.70
N ASN A 8 44.17 6.03 -3.67
CA ASN A 8 42.97 5.94 -4.48
C ASN A 8 41.88 5.20 -3.68
N ASN A 9 41.11 5.94 -2.91
CA ASN A 9 39.87 5.44 -2.33
C ASN A 9 38.74 5.73 -3.33
N PRO A 10 38.04 4.73 -3.84
CA PRO A 10 36.89 4.98 -4.71
C PRO A 10 35.82 5.70 -3.88
N LYS A 11 35.47 6.90 -4.32
CA LYS A 11 34.36 7.68 -3.79
C LYS A 11 33.09 6.92 -4.13
N VAL A 12 32.48 6.28 -3.14
CA VAL A 12 31.16 5.69 -3.28
C VAL A 12 30.18 6.87 -3.29
N ASP A 13 29.65 7.16 -4.44
CA ASP A 13 28.56 8.13 -4.55
C ASP A 13 27.37 7.63 -3.73
N PRO A 14 26.68 8.48 -2.95
CA PRO A 14 25.48 8.09 -2.25
C PRO A 14 24.44 7.60 -3.28
N PRO A 15 23.62 6.59 -2.94
CA PRO A 15 22.60 6.09 -3.85
C PRO A 15 21.74 7.27 -4.32
N SER A 16 21.61 7.39 -5.63
CA SER A 16 20.79 8.43 -6.24
C SER A 16 19.37 8.30 -5.69
N SER A 17 18.96 9.25 -4.86
CA SER A 17 17.58 9.36 -4.44
C SER A 17 16.71 9.47 -5.70
N LEU A 18 15.69 8.63 -5.79
CA LEU A 18 14.72 8.67 -6.88
C LEU A 18 14.06 10.06 -6.85
N GLN A 19 14.51 10.97 -7.72
CA GLN A 19 13.85 12.27 -7.88
C GLN A 19 12.62 12.07 -8.77
N SER A 20 11.47 12.01 -8.14
CA SER A 20 10.18 12.00 -8.82
C SER A 20 9.71 13.44 -8.99
N TYR A 21 9.56 13.88 -10.22
CA TYR A 21 8.91 15.14 -10.53
C TYR A 21 7.43 14.88 -10.79
N SER A 22 6.57 15.28 -9.86
CA SER A 22 5.11 15.23 -10.03
C SER A 22 4.60 16.61 -10.43
N LYS A 23 3.55 16.64 -11.25
CA LYS A 23 2.80 17.87 -11.53
C LYS A 23 2.09 18.41 -10.28
N PHE A 24 1.91 17.57 -9.29
CA PHE A 24 1.37 17.89 -7.99
C PHE A 24 2.46 17.66 -6.96
N ASP A 25 2.83 18.70 -6.23
CA ASP A 25 3.78 18.59 -5.13
C ASP A 25 3.14 17.76 -4.00
N PHE A 26 3.67 16.56 -3.79
CA PHE A 26 3.31 15.79 -2.61
C PHE A 26 4.01 16.40 -1.39
N ILE A 27 3.22 16.82 -0.43
CA ILE A 27 3.72 17.34 0.85
C ILE A 27 3.53 16.23 1.89
N PRO A 28 4.62 15.58 2.34
CA PRO A 28 4.51 14.59 3.40
C PRO A 28 4.00 15.21 4.70
N GLY A 29 3.37 14.40 5.53
CA GLY A 29 2.91 14.85 6.84
C GLY A 29 4.07 15.24 7.75
N GLU A 30 3.86 16.24 8.60
CA GLU A 30 4.88 16.73 9.56
C GLU A 30 5.06 15.78 10.74
N LYS A 31 4.04 14.99 11.06
CA LYS A 31 4.01 14.10 12.21
C LYS A 31 3.64 12.68 11.79
N VAL A 32 4.50 11.73 12.11
CA VAL A 32 4.19 10.30 11.97
C VAL A 32 3.11 9.92 12.99
N ILE A 33 1.97 9.43 12.52
CA ILE A 33 0.88 8.91 13.33
C ILE A 33 1.11 7.43 13.63
N ALA A 34 1.46 6.67 12.59
CA ALA A 34 1.73 5.25 12.66
C ALA A 34 2.72 4.87 11.57
N ILE A 35 3.55 3.89 11.86
CA ILE A 35 4.46 3.26 10.91
C ILE A 35 4.50 1.77 11.17
N GLU A 36 4.55 0.98 10.12
CA GLU A 36 4.74 -0.46 10.19
C GLU A 36 5.74 -0.90 9.12
N ASP A 37 6.77 -1.60 9.54
CA ASP A 37 7.81 -2.17 8.70
C ASP A 37 7.96 -3.69 8.86
N PHE A 38 7.09 -4.28 9.70
CA PHE A 38 7.07 -5.71 10.04
C PHE A 38 8.39 -6.25 10.61
N SER A 39 9.30 -5.38 11.06
CA SER A 39 10.61 -5.79 11.56
C SER A 39 10.49 -6.70 12.78
N GLN A 40 9.44 -6.52 13.58
CA GLN A 40 9.19 -7.27 14.82
C GLN A 40 8.45 -8.60 14.61
N ASP A 41 7.88 -8.83 13.43
CA ASP A 41 7.10 -10.04 13.14
C ASP A 41 7.99 -11.12 12.52
N ALA A 42 7.67 -12.39 12.76
CA ALA A 42 8.40 -13.51 12.16
C ALA A 42 7.91 -13.79 10.73
N VAL A 43 8.83 -14.20 9.86
CA VAL A 43 8.47 -14.67 8.50
C VAL A 43 7.64 -15.95 8.62
N GLY A 44 6.52 -16.00 7.91
CA GLY A 44 5.54 -17.08 7.94
C GLY A 44 4.38 -16.85 8.91
N ASP A 45 4.49 -15.88 9.83
CA ASP A 45 3.42 -15.55 10.77
C ASP A 45 2.56 -14.38 10.25
N PHE A 46 1.33 -14.31 10.74
CA PHE A 46 0.50 -13.12 10.57
C PHE A 46 0.95 -12.03 11.56
N PRO A 47 1.07 -10.76 11.14
CA PRO A 47 1.63 -9.71 12.01
C PRO A 47 0.72 -9.42 13.22
N ALA A 48 1.33 -9.34 14.40
CA ALA A 48 0.64 -9.32 15.69
C ALA A 48 -0.24 -8.06 15.93
N LYS A 49 0.04 -6.96 15.24
CA LYS A 49 -0.69 -5.69 15.38
C LYS A 49 -1.78 -5.49 14.32
N TRP A 50 -2.03 -6.51 13.53
CA TRP A 50 -3.02 -6.50 12.46
C TRP A 50 -4.11 -7.52 12.72
N ASN A 51 -5.24 -7.38 12.07
CA ASN A 51 -6.31 -8.35 12.11
C ASN A 51 -6.86 -8.63 10.71
N THR A 52 -7.45 -9.81 10.51
CA THR A 52 -7.95 -10.26 9.21
C THR A 52 -9.12 -11.23 9.34
N ASN A 53 -10.00 -11.25 8.33
CA ASN A 53 -11.00 -12.29 8.15
C ASN A 53 -10.53 -13.42 7.22
N GLY A 54 -9.32 -13.29 6.68
CA GLY A 54 -8.76 -14.20 5.70
C GLY A 54 -7.39 -14.72 6.13
N ASN A 55 -6.53 -14.91 5.15
CA ASN A 55 -5.17 -15.40 5.34
C ASN A 55 -4.15 -14.31 5.01
N GLY A 56 -3.07 -14.27 5.77
CA GLY A 56 -1.92 -13.43 5.51
C GLY A 56 -0.70 -13.96 6.22
N GLU A 57 0.46 -13.61 5.74
CA GLU A 57 1.75 -14.00 6.33
C GLU A 57 2.81 -12.95 6.02
N ILE A 58 3.78 -12.82 6.88
CA ILE A 58 4.98 -12.03 6.63
C ILE A 58 5.92 -12.81 5.74
N VAL A 59 6.39 -12.16 4.68
CA VAL A 59 7.30 -12.74 3.71
C VAL A 59 8.48 -11.80 3.44
N THR A 60 9.50 -12.34 2.78
CA THR A 60 10.54 -11.56 2.11
C THR A 60 10.36 -11.71 0.59
N ILE A 61 10.70 -10.68 -0.17
CA ILE A 61 10.64 -10.69 -1.63
C ILE A 61 12.06 -10.55 -2.15
N ASP A 62 12.47 -11.43 -3.05
CA ASP A 62 13.80 -11.40 -3.65
C ASP A 62 14.06 -10.05 -4.35
N GLY A 63 15.21 -9.46 -4.02
CA GLY A 63 15.59 -8.15 -4.55
C GLY A 63 14.88 -6.95 -3.90
N GLN A 64 13.99 -7.16 -2.95
CA GLN A 64 13.32 -6.12 -2.18
C GLN A 64 13.83 -6.11 -0.73
N GLN A 65 14.02 -4.92 -0.18
CA GLN A 65 14.42 -4.80 1.22
C GLN A 65 13.22 -4.90 2.16
N GLY A 66 13.48 -5.40 3.37
CA GLY A 66 12.50 -5.48 4.44
C GLY A 66 11.56 -6.68 4.34
N LYS A 67 10.54 -6.63 5.17
CA LYS A 67 9.50 -7.64 5.26
C LYS A 67 8.19 -7.09 4.68
N TRP A 68 7.37 -7.97 4.18
CA TRP A 68 6.14 -7.65 3.47
C TRP A 68 4.99 -8.45 4.03
N LEU A 69 3.83 -7.85 4.10
CA LEU A 69 2.60 -8.58 4.41
C LEU A 69 1.98 -9.09 3.10
N LYS A 70 2.07 -10.40 2.90
CA LYS A 70 1.38 -11.10 1.81
C LYS A 70 0.00 -11.52 2.27
N PHE A 71 -1.01 -11.31 1.46
CA PHE A 71 -2.37 -11.75 1.73
C PHE A 71 -3.06 -12.23 0.45
N GLY A 72 -4.03 -13.12 0.63
CA GLY A 72 -4.78 -13.73 -0.46
C GLY A 72 -5.95 -12.89 -0.96
N PRO A 73 -6.60 -13.34 -2.03
CA PRO A 73 -7.81 -12.69 -2.52
C PRO A 73 -8.92 -12.73 -1.46
N GLU A 74 -9.81 -11.75 -1.52
CA GLU A 74 -10.97 -11.61 -0.62
C GLU A 74 -10.64 -11.44 0.87
N SER A 75 -9.36 -11.30 1.22
CA SER A 75 -8.94 -10.98 2.57
C SER A 75 -9.13 -9.50 2.84
N ILE A 76 -9.69 -9.19 3.99
CA ILE A 76 -9.75 -7.86 4.57
C ILE A 76 -8.77 -7.85 5.71
N ILE A 77 -7.85 -6.88 5.71
CA ILE A 77 -6.88 -6.66 6.77
C ILE A 77 -6.98 -5.22 7.26
N TYR A 78 -6.78 -5.04 8.55
CA TYR A 78 -6.72 -3.70 9.11
C TYR A 78 -5.69 -3.61 10.24
N PRO A 79 -5.03 -2.46 10.39
CA PRO A 79 -4.09 -2.22 11.47
C PRO A 79 -4.83 -1.88 12.77
N GLU A 80 -4.58 -2.62 13.85
CA GLU A 80 -5.20 -2.37 15.16
C GLU A 80 -4.57 -1.19 15.90
N PHE A 81 -3.41 -0.73 15.44
CA PHE A 81 -2.66 0.38 16.05
C PHE A 81 -3.07 1.76 15.53
N VAL A 82 -3.95 1.85 14.53
CA VAL A 82 -4.48 3.12 14.01
C VAL A 82 -5.85 3.39 14.65
N ASN A 83 -5.89 4.24 15.67
CA ASN A 83 -7.10 4.51 16.44
C ASN A 83 -7.90 5.73 15.97
N GLY A 84 -7.43 6.42 14.96
CA GLY A 84 -8.09 7.57 14.37
C GLY A 84 -7.14 8.37 13.51
N LEU A 85 -7.70 9.05 12.53
CA LEU A 85 -6.98 9.91 11.60
C LEU A 85 -7.40 11.35 11.85
N PRO A 86 -6.49 12.33 11.82
CA PRO A 86 -6.82 13.74 11.87
C PRO A 86 -7.56 14.16 10.59
N GLU A 87 -8.06 15.39 10.56
CA GLU A 87 -8.74 15.95 9.39
C GLU A 87 -7.86 15.94 8.14
N ASN A 88 -6.56 16.21 8.31
CA ASN A 88 -5.57 16.17 7.23
C ASN A 88 -4.51 15.11 7.55
N PHE A 89 -4.31 14.18 6.66
CA PHE A 89 -3.32 13.10 6.80
C PHE A 89 -2.83 12.62 5.44
N THR A 90 -1.71 11.91 5.44
CA THR A 90 -1.19 11.16 4.30
C THR A 90 -1.08 9.69 4.65
N VAL A 91 -1.29 8.82 3.66
CA VAL A 91 -1.04 7.38 3.77
C VAL A 91 -0.06 7.00 2.69
N GLU A 92 1.05 6.42 3.11
CA GLU A 92 2.13 6.00 2.22
C GLU A 92 2.40 4.52 2.44
N PHE A 93 2.58 3.77 1.38
CA PHE A 93 2.89 2.34 1.45
C PHE A 93 3.55 1.88 0.16
N ASN A 94 4.27 0.76 0.25
CA ASN A 94 4.77 0.04 -0.91
C ASN A 94 3.81 -1.10 -1.24
N LEU A 95 3.55 -1.29 -2.51
CA LEU A 95 2.69 -2.34 -3.02
C LEU A 95 3.41 -3.16 -4.09
N ALA A 96 3.37 -4.48 -3.97
CA ALA A 96 3.83 -5.41 -4.98
C ALA A 96 2.74 -6.45 -5.26
N CYS A 97 2.68 -6.95 -6.48
CA CYS A 97 1.80 -8.06 -6.81
C CYS A 97 2.59 -9.21 -7.45
N SER A 98 2.09 -10.43 -7.27
CA SER A 98 2.69 -11.61 -7.89
C SER A 98 2.47 -11.63 -9.41
N ASN A 99 3.26 -12.44 -10.12
CA ASN A 99 3.11 -12.67 -11.56
C ASN A 99 1.79 -13.35 -11.93
N GLU A 100 1.13 -13.96 -10.96
CA GLU A 100 -0.18 -14.61 -11.16
C GLU A 100 -1.33 -13.60 -11.22
N PHE A 101 -1.07 -12.34 -10.86
CA PHE A 101 -2.08 -11.30 -10.95
C PHE A 101 -2.41 -11.02 -12.42
N SER A 102 -3.67 -11.12 -12.77
CA SER A 102 -4.15 -10.95 -14.14
C SER A 102 -5.26 -9.91 -14.23
N PHE A 103 -5.65 -9.56 -15.43
CA PHE A 103 -6.80 -8.68 -15.67
C PHE A 103 -8.09 -9.14 -14.97
N TYR A 104 -8.25 -10.45 -14.76
CA TYR A 104 -9.42 -11.03 -14.09
C TYR A 104 -9.32 -11.04 -12.57
N SER A 105 -8.16 -10.71 -12.01
CA SER A 105 -7.99 -10.63 -10.56
C SER A 105 -8.72 -9.40 -10.00
N SER A 106 -9.20 -9.50 -8.77
CA SER A 106 -9.80 -8.37 -8.08
C SER A 106 -8.75 -7.29 -7.81
N PRO A 107 -9.10 -6.00 -7.89
CA PRO A 107 -8.21 -4.92 -7.49
C PRO A 107 -7.80 -5.04 -6.02
N PHE A 108 -6.63 -4.48 -5.70
CA PHE A 108 -6.29 -4.17 -4.33
C PHE A 108 -7.05 -2.92 -3.90
N HIS A 109 -7.68 -2.97 -2.72
CA HIS A 109 -8.46 -1.86 -2.19
C HIS A 109 -7.88 -1.32 -0.90
N ILE A 110 -7.86 -0.01 -0.76
CA ILE A 110 -7.69 0.69 0.51
C ILE A 110 -9.00 1.38 0.83
N LEU A 111 -9.50 1.13 2.02
CA LEU A 111 -10.71 1.76 2.52
C LEU A 111 -10.39 2.56 3.78
N ILE A 112 -10.70 3.84 3.75
CA ILE A 112 -10.63 4.74 4.88
C ILE A 112 -12.05 5.17 5.17
N ALA A 113 -12.60 4.70 6.29
CA ALA A 113 -14.01 4.92 6.58
C ALA A 113 -14.26 5.15 8.06
N GLN A 114 -15.33 5.86 8.33
CA GLN A 114 -15.85 5.99 9.68
C GLN A 114 -16.50 4.68 10.08
N MET A 115 -15.88 3.99 11.03
CA MET A 115 -16.38 2.72 11.53
C MET A 115 -16.87 2.81 12.97
N GLY A 116 -17.90 2.02 13.27
CA GLY A 116 -18.31 1.74 14.63
C GLY A 116 -17.39 0.71 15.28
N VAL A 117 -17.94 -0.45 15.65
CA VAL A 117 -17.15 -1.54 16.21
C VAL A 117 -16.64 -2.43 15.08
N ILE A 118 -15.36 -2.27 14.72
CA ILE A 118 -14.71 -2.97 13.61
C ILE A 118 -15.01 -4.46 13.63
N LEU A 119 -14.77 -5.17 14.74
CA LEU A 119 -14.97 -6.61 14.86
C LEU A 119 -16.42 -7.07 14.61
N LYS A 120 -17.41 -6.22 14.85
CA LYS A 120 -18.81 -6.54 14.61
C LYS A 120 -19.24 -6.26 13.17
N GLU A 121 -18.57 -5.32 12.52
CA GLU A 121 -18.93 -4.88 11.17
C GLU A 121 -18.09 -5.57 10.09
N TYR A 122 -17.01 -6.20 10.47
CA TYR A 122 -16.05 -6.86 9.62
C TYR A 122 -16.67 -7.85 8.61
N PRO A 123 -17.62 -8.71 8.97
CA PRO A 123 -18.27 -9.62 8.01
C PRO A 123 -19.18 -8.90 7.02
N LYS A 124 -19.50 -7.62 7.26
CA LYS A 124 -20.36 -6.82 6.39
C LYS A 124 -19.56 -6.02 5.36
N TRP A 125 -18.25 -6.09 5.44
CA TRP A 125 -17.34 -5.45 4.51
C TRP A 125 -17.23 -6.34 3.29
N ASP A 126 -18.12 -6.15 2.36
CA ASP A 126 -17.89 -6.63 1.02
C ASP A 126 -17.12 -5.55 0.24
N ARG A 127 -16.56 -5.96 -0.89
CA ARG A 127 -15.78 -5.11 -1.78
C ARG A 127 -16.56 -3.91 -2.37
N PHE A 128 -17.83 -3.73 -2.02
CA PHE A 128 -18.70 -2.72 -2.63
C PHE A 128 -19.39 -1.81 -1.63
N GLY A 129 -19.14 -1.95 -0.35
CA GLY A 129 -19.93 -1.09 0.41
C GLY A 129 -19.98 -1.27 1.89
N ALA A 130 -18.96 -0.89 2.52
CA ALA A 130 -19.24 -0.26 3.77
C ALA A 130 -20.18 0.91 3.45
N LYS A 131 -21.44 0.79 3.74
CA LYS A 131 -22.40 1.91 3.77
C LYS A 131 -22.02 2.85 4.90
N LYS A 132 -20.89 3.52 4.75
CA LYS A 132 -20.25 4.37 5.76
C LYS A 132 -19.57 5.51 5.03
N ASN A 133 -19.56 6.68 5.66
CA ASN A 133 -18.73 7.78 5.20
C ASN A 133 -17.29 7.27 5.01
N GLY A 134 -16.77 7.41 3.82
CA GLY A 134 -15.43 6.90 3.56
C GLY A 134 -14.92 7.15 2.16
N ILE A 135 -13.66 6.78 1.99
CA ILE A 135 -12.94 6.84 0.72
C ILE A 135 -12.44 5.43 0.42
N GLU A 136 -12.72 4.96 -0.78
CA GLU A 136 -12.16 3.72 -1.31
C GLU A 136 -11.22 4.04 -2.46
N LEU A 137 -10.00 3.50 -2.40
CA LEU A 137 -9.04 3.52 -3.48
C LEU A 137 -8.84 2.09 -3.97
N GLY A 138 -9.25 1.82 -5.20
CA GLY A 138 -8.98 0.56 -5.90
C GLY A 138 -7.79 0.70 -6.83
N MET A 139 -6.86 -0.25 -6.80
CA MET A 139 -5.69 -0.30 -7.67
C MET A 139 -5.61 -1.65 -8.37
N HIS A 140 -5.56 -1.62 -9.69
CA HIS A 140 -5.44 -2.80 -10.51
C HIS A 140 -4.13 -2.75 -11.31
N PRO A 141 -3.23 -3.71 -11.14
CA PRO A 141 -1.90 -3.64 -11.75
C PRO A 141 -1.88 -3.87 -13.26
N GLN A 142 -2.89 -4.54 -13.79
CA GLN A 142 -2.99 -4.84 -15.22
C GLN A 142 -4.37 -4.50 -15.75
N GLY A 143 -4.43 -3.69 -16.79
CA GLY A 143 -5.63 -3.52 -17.60
C GLY A 143 -5.71 -4.55 -18.73
N ALA A 144 -6.75 -4.44 -19.55
CA ALA A 144 -6.86 -5.22 -20.78
C ALA A 144 -5.64 -4.99 -21.68
N GLY A 145 -4.92 -6.06 -22.02
CA GLY A 145 -3.67 -5.99 -22.79
C GLY A 145 -2.38 -5.98 -21.95
N GLY A 146 -2.47 -5.96 -20.62
CA GLY A 146 -1.35 -6.27 -19.70
C GLY A 146 -0.29 -5.19 -19.50
N SER A 147 -0.35 -4.07 -20.25
CA SER A 147 0.73 -3.05 -20.22
C SER A 147 0.48 -1.90 -19.27
N VAL A 148 -0.75 -1.67 -18.88
CA VAL A 148 -1.18 -0.57 -18.01
C VAL A 148 -2.11 -1.08 -16.92
N GLY A 149 -2.07 -0.44 -15.78
CA GLY A 149 -3.03 -0.64 -14.72
C GLY A 149 -4.06 0.48 -14.68
N TYR A 150 -4.92 0.45 -13.67
CA TYR A 150 -5.81 1.56 -13.37
C TYR A 150 -5.94 1.77 -11.87
N LYS A 151 -6.27 3.01 -11.51
CA LYS A 151 -6.61 3.43 -10.16
C LYS A 151 -8.02 4.01 -10.19
N LYS A 152 -8.82 3.63 -9.24
CA LYS A 152 -10.18 4.14 -9.08
C LYS A 152 -10.39 4.58 -7.66
N TYR A 153 -10.95 5.77 -7.46
CA TYR A 153 -11.35 6.19 -6.13
C TYR A 153 -12.83 6.54 -6.09
N LYS A 154 -13.41 6.30 -4.94
CA LYS A 154 -14.79 6.61 -4.61
C LYS A 154 -14.86 7.27 -3.26
N VAL A 155 -15.77 8.21 -3.14
CA VAL A 155 -16.17 8.82 -1.87
C VAL A 155 -17.61 8.44 -1.62
N PHE A 156 -17.89 7.92 -0.44
CA PHE A 156 -19.22 7.47 -0.03
C PHE A 156 -19.76 8.35 1.10
N ASP A 157 -21.06 8.55 1.10
CA ASP A 157 -21.78 9.08 2.27
C ASP A 157 -22.09 7.97 3.28
N GLY A 158 -22.70 8.35 4.43
CA GLY A 158 -23.10 7.42 5.47
C GLY A 158 -24.23 6.46 5.09
N LEU A 159 -24.87 6.66 3.95
CA LEU A 159 -25.93 5.79 3.42
C LEU A 159 -25.40 4.79 2.41
N GLY A 160 -24.15 4.98 1.93
CA GLY A 160 -23.50 4.16 0.93
C GLY A 160 -23.70 4.66 -0.49
N ASP A 161 -24.19 5.88 -0.64
CA ASP A 161 -24.28 6.52 -1.94
C ASP A 161 -22.93 7.07 -2.36
N VAL A 162 -22.59 6.88 -3.63
CA VAL A 162 -21.34 7.39 -4.20
C VAL A 162 -21.51 8.88 -4.48
N LEU A 163 -20.76 9.70 -3.74
CA LEU A 163 -20.75 11.15 -3.93
C LEU A 163 -19.79 11.58 -5.03
N ILE A 164 -18.63 10.91 -5.10
CA ILE A 164 -17.58 11.19 -6.07
C ILE A 164 -17.01 9.86 -6.53
N GLU A 165 -16.83 9.73 -7.83
CA GLU A 165 -16.11 8.60 -8.44
C GLU A 165 -15.21 9.13 -9.55
N ASN A 166 -13.97 8.65 -9.59
CA ASN A 166 -13.03 8.95 -10.66
C ASN A 166 -12.08 7.78 -10.86
N ASP A 167 -11.57 7.66 -12.07
CA ASP A 167 -10.59 6.66 -12.43
C ASP A 167 -9.46 7.27 -13.26
N ALA A 168 -8.30 6.63 -13.22
CA ALA A 168 -7.13 7.03 -13.97
C ALA A 168 -6.33 5.81 -14.38
N VAL A 169 -5.76 5.87 -15.57
CA VAL A 169 -4.77 4.90 -16.03
C VAL A 169 -3.49 5.09 -15.21
N SER A 170 -2.89 3.99 -14.81
CA SER A 170 -1.61 3.97 -14.11
C SER A 170 -0.63 3.06 -14.83
N PRO A 171 0.69 3.22 -14.62
CA PRO A 171 1.63 2.20 -15.06
C PRO A 171 1.27 0.84 -14.45
N GLY A 172 1.44 -0.22 -15.23
CA GLY A 172 1.34 -1.58 -14.71
C GLY A 172 2.41 -1.82 -13.66
N PHE A 173 2.11 -2.61 -12.66
CA PHE A 173 3.08 -3.02 -11.65
C PHE A 173 3.04 -4.54 -11.42
N THR A 174 4.18 -5.11 -11.08
CA THR A 174 4.39 -6.53 -10.82
C THR A 174 5.31 -6.67 -9.61
N GLU A 175 5.66 -7.89 -9.23
CA GLU A 175 6.63 -8.15 -8.16
C GLU A 175 7.97 -7.43 -8.34
N GLN A 176 8.36 -7.13 -9.58
CA GLN A 176 9.61 -6.44 -9.90
C GLN A 176 9.47 -4.91 -9.98
N LYS A 177 8.26 -4.40 -9.92
CA LYS A 177 7.96 -2.97 -9.95
C LYS A 177 7.06 -2.62 -8.80
N ASN A 178 7.65 -2.01 -7.78
CA ASN A 178 6.89 -1.40 -6.69
C ASN A 178 6.34 -0.04 -7.12
N ILE A 179 5.18 0.27 -6.63
CA ILE A 179 4.59 1.60 -6.73
C ILE A 179 4.61 2.26 -5.36
#